data_ed1b3cd5de90649bb46a207791e806de
#
_entry.id   ed1b3cd5de90649bb46a207791e806de
#
_cell.length_a   1.000
_cell.length_b   1.000
_cell.length_c   1.000
_cell.angle_alpha   90.00
_cell.angle_beta   90.00
_cell.angle_gamma   90.00
#
_symmetry.space_group_name_H-M   'P 1'
#
loop_
_entity.id
_entity.type
_entity.pdbx_description
1 polymer ?
#
loop_
_entity_poly.entity_id
_entity_poly.type
_entity_poly.pdbx_seq_one_letter_code
_entity_poly.pdbx_strand_id
1 'polypeptide(L)'
;MEMRAGMLESRGNRVKWVYSSGGDEMELGKRYDQWAGLYDEDINEHFGYTLPEKVSEIVANWLPGKAVKLLDAGAGTGLVGQSLSALGFTDLVAIDLSEGMLEEARNKGVYRETLKMILGKPLFFEAEFFDGVVCVGTFTLGHAPAESLDEFIRITKPGGYIFFTIRPGVYENAGFKEKQAALEASKQWEQVLI
;
A
#
# COMPACT_ATOMS: atom_id res chain seq x y z
N MET A 1 -0.43 -18.67 -26.33
CA MET A 1 0.39 -19.06 -25.17
C MET A 1 1.79 -18.45 -25.25
N GLU A 2 2.40 -18.38 -26.41
CA GLU A 2 3.76 -17.78 -26.60
C GLU A 2 3.85 -16.25 -26.38
N MET A 3 2.81 -15.48 -26.71
CA MET A 3 2.81 -14.02 -26.42
C MET A 3 2.85 -13.66 -24.92
N ARG A 4 2.36 -14.54 -24.03
CA ARG A 4 2.43 -14.32 -22.58
C ARG A 4 3.82 -14.57 -21.99
N ALA A 5 4.57 -15.52 -22.53
CA ALA A 5 5.93 -15.79 -22.08
C ALA A 5 6.88 -14.62 -22.40
N GLY A 6 6.87 -14.12 -23.65
CA GLY A 6 7.72 -12.98 -24.04
C GLY A 6 7.39 -11.64 -23.37
N MET A 7 6.16 -11.47 -22.82
CA MET A 7 5.77 -10.28 -22.07
C MET A 7 6.37 -10.22 -20.66
N LEU A 8 6.69 -11.38 -20.08
CA LEU A 8 7.32 -11.50 -18.77
C LEU A 8 8.87 -11.41 -18.83
N GLU A 9 9.44 -11.53 -20.03
CA GLU A 9 10.90 -11.56 -20.22
C GLU A 9 11.58 -10.18 -20.09
N SER A 10 10.87 -9.06 -20.27
CA SER A 10 11.44 -7.73 -20.07
C SER A 10 10.76 -6.99 -18.91
N ARG A 11 11.58 -6.42 -18.03
CA ARG A 11 11.17 -5.69 -16.80
C ARG A 11 10.15 -4.58 -17.08
N GLY A 12 10.37 -3.75 -18.11
CA GLY A 12 9.45 -2.67 -18.48
C GLY A 12 8.10 -3.16 -19.02
N ASN A 13 8.02 -4.40 -19.49
CA ASN A 13 6.78 -5.03 -19.96
C ASN A 13 5.95 -5.54 -18.77
N ARG A 14 6.55 -5.97 -17.65
CA ARG A 14 5.83 -6.44 -16.46
C ARG A 14 5.00 -5.33 -15.83
N VAL A 15 5.55 -4.13 -15.66
CA VAL A 15 4.80 -2.96 -15.17
C VAL A 15 3.60 -2.66 -16.06
N LYS A 16 3.81 -2.54 -17.39
CA LYS A 16 2.73 -2.30 -18.35
C LYS A 16 1.68 -3.40 -18.33
N TRP A 17 2.13 -4.65 -18.19
CA TRP A 17 1.24 -5.81 -18.14
C TRP A 17 0.36 -5.79 -16.88
N VAL A 18 0.89 -5.47 -15.71
CA VAL A 18 0.10 -5.32 -14.49
C VAL A 18 -0.94 -4.21 -14.66
N TYR A 19 -0.53 -3.03 -15.13
CA TYR A 19 -1.42 -1.89 -15.34
C TYR A 19 -2.49 -2.12 -16.41
N SER A 20 -2.32 -3.11 -17.28
CA SER A 20 -3.33 -3.49 -18.29
C SER A 20 -4.40 -4.46 -17.77
N SER A 21 -4.48 -4.71 -16.46
CA SER A 21 -5.56 -5.51 -15.82
C SER A 21 -6.94 -4.89 -15.95
N GLY A 22 -7.02 -3.60 -16.33
CA GLY A 22 -8.29 -2.90 -16.55
C GLY A 22 -9.11 -2.65 -15.29
N GLY A 23 -8.50 -2.75 -14.10
CA GLY A 23 -9.18 -2.57 -12.80
C GLY A 23 -9.89 -3.83 -12.29
N ASP A 24 -9.73 -4.97 -12.95
CA ASP A 24 -10.20 -6.26 -12.41
C ASP A 24 -9.30 -6.70 -11.26
N GLU A 25 -9.85 -6.68 -10.04
CA GLU A 25 -9.12 -7.00 -8.79
C GLU A 25 -8.55 -8.42 -8.79
N MET A 26 -9.28 -9.40 -9.34
CA MET A 26 -8.82 -10.80 -9.40
C MET A 26 -7.68 -10.99 -10.40
N GLU A 27 -7.79 -10.35 -11.56
CA GLU A 27 -6.74 -10.40 -12.58
C GLU A 27 -5.50 -9.64 -12.09
N LEU A 28 -5.69 -8.49 -11.44
CA LEU A 28 -4.61 -7.71 -10.84
C LEU A 28 -3.83 -8.54 -9.81
N GLY A 29 -4.53 -9.21 -8.89
CA GLY A 29 -3.93 -10.08 -7.89
C GLY A 29 -3.10 -11.20 -8.52
N LYS A 30 -3.64 -11.91 -9.52
CA LYS A 30 -2.92 -12.97 -10.24
C LYS A 30 -1.65 -12.47 -10.94
N ARG A 31 -1.68 -11.26 -11.47
CA ARG A 31 -0.50 -10.67 -12.12
C ARG A 31 0.59 -10.32 -11.12
N TYR A 32 0.21 -9.76 -9.98
CA TYR A 32 1.13 -9.53 -8.89
C TYR A 32 1.68 -10.82 -8.29
N ASP A 33 0.87 -11.89 -8.14
CA ASP A 33 1.35 -13.20 -7.73
C ASP A 33 2.46 -13.73 -8.66
N GLN A 34 2.32 -13.53 -9.97
CA GLN A 34 3.32 -13.95 -10.95
C GLN A 34 4.58 -13.07 -10.97
N TRP A 35 4.47 -11.82 -10.53
CA TRP A 35 5.58 -10.88 -10.53
C TRP A 35 6.34 -10.84 -9.20
N ALA A 36 5.75 -11.32 -8.11
CA ALA A 36 6.22 -11.16 -6.75
C ALA A 36 7.72 -11.47 -6.56
N GLY A 37 8.18 -12.63 -7.02
CA GLY A 37 9.58 -13.04 -6.86
C GLY A 37 10.62 -12.24 -7.65
N LEU A 38 10.18 -11.34 -8.54
CA LEU A 38 11.05 -10.46 -9.32
C LEU A 38 10.80 -8.97 -9.01
N TYR A 39 9.79 -8.68 -8.19
CA TYR A 39 9.30 -7.33 -7.98
C TYR A 39 10.37 -6.40 -7.40
N ASP A 40 11.01 -6.79 -6.32
CA ASP A 40 11.99 -5.95 -5.62
C ASP A 40 13.18 -5.61 -6.52
N GLU A 41 13.68 -6.59 -7.29
CA GLU A 41 14.76 -6.37 -8.25
C GLU A 41 14.34 -5.37 -9.34
N ASP A 42 13.16 -5.59 -9.94
CA ASP A 42 12.65 -4.74 -11.01
C ASP A 42 12.42 -3.30 -10.58
N ILE A 43 11.85 -3.09 -9.38
CA ILE A 43 11.54 -1.75 -8.87
C ILE A 43 12.80 -1.01 -8.44
N ASN A 44 13.73 -1.67 -7.76
CA ASN A 44 14.97 -1.05 -7.30
C ASN A 44 15.89 -0.67 -8.47
N GLU A 45 16.10 -1.56 -9.42
CA GLU A 45 17.03 -1.31 -10.53
C GLU A 45 16.50 -0.31 -11.57
N HIS A 46 15.16 -0.26 -11.80
CA HIS A 46 14.59 0.57 -12.86
C HIS A 46 14.17 1.97 -12.40
N PHE A 47 13.76 2.11 -11.15
CA PHE A 47 13.13 3.35 -10.70
C PHE A 47 13.90 4.04 -9.58
N GLY A 48 14.95 3.42 -9.02
CA GLY A 48 15.57 3.95 -7.79
C GLY A 48 14.49 4.25 -6.75
N TYR A 49 13.60 3.28 -6.52
CA TYR A 49 12.36 3.48 -5.79
C TYR A 49 12.63 3.76 -4.31
N THR A 50 12.67 5.02 -3.95
CA THR A 50 13.00 5.52 -2.61
C THR A 50 11.77 5.96 -1.81
N LEU A 51 10.56 5.72 -2.31
CA LEU A 51 9.33 6.08 -1.60
C LEU A 51 9.17 5.33 -0.26
N PRO A 52 9.46 4.03 -0.15
CA PRO A 52 9.38 3.31 1.12
C PRO A 52 10.21 3.97 2.23
N GLU A 53 11.46 4.30 1.94
CA GLU A 53 12.36 4.94 2.91
C GLU A 53 11.88 6.33 3.28
N LYS A 54 11.56 7.18 2.30
CA LYS A 54 11.11 8.55 2.53
C LYS A 54 9.82 8.63 3.33
N VAL A 55 8.83 7.78 3.00
CA VAL A 55 7.57 7.76 3.75
C VAL A 55 7.81 7.21 5.16
N SER A 56 8.64 6.20 5.33
CA SER A 56 8.98 5.65 6.64
C SER A 56 9.67 6.68 7.55
N GLU A 57 10.54 7.54 7.00
CA GLU A 57 11.14 8.67 7.73
C GLU A 57 10.06 9.67 8.18
N ILE A 58 9.09 10.00 7.32
CA ILE A 58 7.95 10.86 7.67
C ILE A 58 7.15 10.21 8.79
N VAL A 59 6.77 8.94 8.67
CA VAL A 59 6.07 8.17 9.72
C VAL A 59 6.82 8.25 11.04
N ALA A 60 8.15 8.07 11.00
CA ALA A 60 9.01 8.09 12.19
C ALA A 60 9.07 9.46 12.87
N ASN A 61 8.88 10.55 12.12
CA ASN A 61 8.89 11.92 12.65
C ASN A 61 7.53 12.33 13.25
N TRP A 62 6.43 11.76 12.75
CA TRP A 62 5.08 12.12 13.17
C TRP A 62 4.54 11.24 14.32
N LEU A 63 4.99 10.00 14.42
CA LEU A 63 4.52 9.10 15.46
C LEU A 63 5.34 9.24 16.75
N PRO A 64 4.68 9.29 17.93
CA PRO A 64 5.32 9.64 19.21
C PRO A 64 6.24 8.55 19.77
N GLY A 65 6.28 7.38 19.14
CA GLY A 65 7.11 6.25 19.59
C GLY A 65 7.11 5.11 18.59
N LYS A 66 7.91 4.08 18.87
CA LYS A 66 8.10 2.93 17.96
C LYS A 66 7.28 1.71 18.37
N ALA A 67 6.63 1.73 19.53
CA ALA A 67 5.75 0.65 20.02
C ALA A 67 4.29 0.81 19.56
N VAL A 68 4.06 1.63 18.53
CA VAL A 68 2.75 1.84 17.92
C VAL A 68 2.42 0.71 16.97
N LYS A 69 1.14 0.37 16.87
CA LYS A 69 0.64 -0.64 15.94
C LYS A 69 0.33 0.01 14.59
N LEU A 70 1.00 -0.42 13.54
CA LEU A 70 0.84 0.11 12.18
C LEU A 70 0.28 -0.93 11.23
N LEU A 71 -0.60 -0.47 10.35
CA LEU A 71 -1.01 -1.21 9.16
C LEU A 71 -0.22 -0.72 7.95
N ASP A 72 0.41 -1.63 7.24
CA ASP A 72 0.94 -1.44 5.89
C ASP A 72 -0.11 -1.94 4.89
N ALA A 73 -0.83 -1.02 4.27
CA ALA A 73 -1.99 -1.28 3.42
C ALA A 73 -1.60 -1.27 1.94
N GLY A 74 -1.70 -2.41 1.28
CA GLY A 74 -1.12 -2.64 -0.04
C GLY A 74 0.39 -2.82 0.08
N ALA A 75 0.81 -3.65 1.03
CA ALA A 75 2.21 -3.81 1.42
C ALA A 75 3.11 -4.35 0.30
N GLY A 76 2.53 -5.00 -0.72
CA GLY A 76 3.30 -5.69 -1.75
C GLY A 76 4.27 -6.69 -1.15
N THR A 77 5.51 -6.64 -1.58
CA THR A 77 6.60 -7.48 -1.05
C THR A 77 7.14 -7.03 0.31
N GLY A 78 6.60 -5.93 0.89
CA GLY A 78 6.95 -5.47 2.23
C GLY A 78 8.13 -4.50 2.32
N LEU A 79 8.42 -3.74 1.28
CA LEU A 79 9.52 -2.75 1.29
C LEU A 79 9.29 -1.63 2.33
N VAL A 80 8.04 -1.19 2.51
CA VAL A 80 7.68 -0.19 3.54
C VAL A 80 7.89 -0.76 4.94
N GLY A 81 7.40 -1.97 5.21
CA GLY A 81 7.60 -2.62 6.49
C GLY A 81 9.07 -2.86 6.82
N GLN A 82 9.89 -3.20 5.82
CA GLN A 82 11.33 -3.33 5.99
C GLN A 82 11.97 -2.00 6.40
N SER A 83 11.58 -0.90 5.75
CA SER A 83 12.07 0.45 6.08
C SER A 83 11.60 0.90 7.47
N LEU A 84 10.34 0.67 7.82
CA LEU A 84 9.79 0.96 9.15
C LEU A 84 10.50 0.14 10.24
N SER A 85 10.72 -1.15 10.00
CA SER A 85 11.44 -2.04 10.93
C SER A 85 12.87 -1.56 11.17
N ALA A 86 13.58 -1.12 10.12
CA ALA A 86 14.92 -0.53 10.25
C ALA A 86 14.93 0.75 11.10
N LEU A 87 13.82 1.49 11.15
CA LEU A 87 13.61 2.66 12.01
C LEU A 87 13.11 2.30 13.42
N GLY A 88 12.97 1.02 13.74
CA GLY A 88 12.64 0.51 15.07
C GLY A 88 11.16 0.22 15.33
N PHE A 89 10.29 0.32 14.33
CA PHE A 89 8.90 -0.12 14.46
C PHE A 89 8.81 -1.65 14.46
N THR A 90 8.07 -2.23 15.42
CA THR A 90 8.03 -3.68 15.63
C THR A 90 6.63 -4.30 15.62
N ASP A 91 5.58 -3.48 15.70
CA ASP A 91 4.19 -3.94 15.67
C ASP A 91 3.55 -3.59 14.32
N LEU A 92 3.98 -4.30 13.27
CA LEU A 92 3.57 -4.09 11.90
C LEU A 92 2.65 -5.21 11.43
N VAL A 93 1.53 -4.85 10.83
CA VAL A 93 0.60 -5.75 10.14
C VAL A 93 0.57 -5.36 8.67
N ALA A 94 0.60 -6.34 7.77
CA ALA A 94 0.52 -6.10 6.32
C ALA A 94 -0.78 -6.64 5.74
N ILE A 95 -1.37 -5.89 4.81
CA ILE A 95 -2.43 -6.40 3.94
C ILE A 95 -2.09 -6.16 2.47
N ASP A 96 -2.44 -7.13 1.63
CA ASP A 96 -2.34 -7.01 0.16
C ASP A 96 -3.39 -7.92 -0.50
N LEU A 97 -3.70 -7.62 -1.77
CA LEU A 97 -4.61 -8.46 -2.57
C LEU A 97 -3.92 -9.69 -3.17
N SER A 98 -2.58 -9.67 -3.28
CA SER A 98 -1.75 -10.71 -3.85
C SER A 98 -1.14 -11.58 -2.77
N GLU A 99 -1.42 -12.88 -2.81
CA GLU A 99 -0.80 -13.84 -1.88
C GLU A 99 0.69 -14.01 -2.16
N GLY A 100 1.11 -13.98 -3.42
CA GLY A 100 2.52 -14.05 -3.79
C GLY A 100 3.33 -12.88 -3.25
N MET A 101 2.77 -11.66 -3.29
CA MET A 101 3.38 -10.48 -2.67
C MET A 101 3.51 -10.65 -1.14
N LEU A 102 2.46 -11.13 -0.49
CA LEU A 102 2.48 -11.37 0.96
C LEU A 102 3.47 -12.48 1.36
N GLU A 103 3.71 -13.47 0.51
CA GLU A 103 4.74 -14.48 0.75
C GLU A 103 6.13 -13.85 0.78
N GLU A 104 6.45 -12.96 -0.16
CA GLU A 104 7.70 -12.20 -0.13
C GLU A 104 7.79 -11.27 1.10
N ALA A 105 6.68 -10.64 1.48
CA ALA A 105 6.62 -9.82 2.69
C ALA A 105 6.89 -10.64 3.97
N ARG A 106 6.34 -11.86 4.07
CA ARG A 106 6.63 -12.80 5.18
C ARG A 106 8.09 -13.18 5.25
N ASN A 107 8.71 -13.42 4.09
CA ASN A 107 10.12 -13.78 4.00
C ASN A 107 11.07 -12.69 4.56
N LYS A 108 10.63 -11.43 4.56
CA LYS A 108 11.37 -10.32 5.20
C LYS A 108 11.37 -10.39 6.74
N GLY A 109 10.41 -11.10 7.35
CA GLY A 109 10.37 -11.35 8.79
C GLY A 109 10.12 -10.11 9.66
N VAL A 110 9.54 -9.04 9.10
CA VAL A 110 9.33 -7.76 9.80
C VAL A 110 7.88 -7.53 10.26
N TYR A 111 6.93 -8.29 9.72
CA TYR A 111 5.52 -8.20 10.10
C TYR A 111 5.13 -9.25 11.13
N ARG A 112 4.28 -8.86 12.07
CA ARG A 112 3.64 -9.80 13.00
C ARG A 112 2.60 -10.66 12.32
N GLU A 113 1.90 -10.06 11.35
CA GLU A 113 0.83 -10.70 10.62
C GLU A 113 0.76 -10.14 9.20
N THR A 114 0.45 -11.02 8.24
CA THR A 114 0.20 -10.67 6.85
C THR A 114 -1.10 -11.30 6.41
N LEU A 115 -2.05 -10.49 5.93
CA LEU A 115 -3.41 -10.92 5.63
C LEU A 115 -3.80 -10.54 4.20
N LYS A 116 -4.40 -11.48 3.49
CA LYS A 116 -4.95 -11.20 2.17
C LYS A 116 -6.25 -10.43 2.29
N MET A 117 -6.23 -9.16 1.91
CA MET A 117 -7.40 -8.26 1.90
C MET A 117 -7.37 -7.36 0.67
N ILE A 118 -8.53 -6.85 0.28
CA ILE A 118 -8.71 -5.98 -0.88
C ILE A 118 -9.10 -4.60 -0.39
N LEU A 119 -8.32 -3.59 -0.74
CA LEU A 119 -8.63 -2.19 -0.45
C LEU A 119 -9.87 -1.73 -1.22
N GLY A 120 -10.71 -0.93 -0.56
CA GLY A 120 -12.05 -0.57 -1.08
C GLY A 120 -13.15 -1.56 -0.71
N LYS A 121 -12.80 -2.66 -0.01
CA LYS A 121 -13.76 -3.57 0.64
C LYS A 121 -13.64 -3.45 2.16
N PRO A 122 -14.65 -3.91 2.93
CA PRO A 122 -14.54 -3.96 4.39
C PRO A 122 -13.33 -4.76 4.84
N LEU A 123 -12.51 -4.18 5.70
CA LEU A 123 -11.35 -4.82 6.30
C LEU A 123 -11.76 -5.53 7.61
N PHE A 124 -11.20 -6.73 7.86
CA PHE A 124 -11.55 -7.57 9.02
C PHE A 124 -10.86 -7.12 10.32
N PHE A 125 -10.71 -5.81 10.49
CA PHE A 125 -10.20 -5.21 11.72
C PHE A 125 -11.31 -4.48 12.47
N GLU A 126 -11.20 -4.43 13.80
CA GLU A 126 -12.08 -3.62 14.63
C GLU A 126 -11.85 -2.12 14.34
N ALA A 127 -12.85 -1.30 14.68
CA ALA A 127 -12.68 0.14 14.64
C ALA A 127 -11.59 0.58 15.63
N GLU A 128 -10.84 1.63 15.30
CA GLU A 128 -9.85 2.22 16.20
C GLU A 128 -8.76 1.23 16.65
N PHE A 129 -8.36 0.31 15.77
CA PHE A 129 -7.41 -0.76 16.10
C PHE A 129 -5.94 -0.35 15.93
N PHE A 130 -5.63 0.47 14.93
CA PHE A 130 -4.27 0.89 14.60
C PHE A 130 -3.97 2.31 15.08
N ASP A 131 -2.73 2.55 15.48
CA ASP A 131 -2.22 3.89 15.77
C ASP A 131 -1.92 4.67 14.49
N GLY A 132 -1.70 3.97 13.39
CA GLY A 132 -1.56 4.56 12.06
C GLY A 132 -1.69 3.55 10.93
N VAL A 133 -2.02 4.07 9.75
CA VAL A 133 -2.07 3.33 8.48
C VAL A 133 -1.06 3.94 7.52
N VAL A 134 -0.29 3.10 6.86
CA VAL A 134 0.67 3.49 5.80
C VAL A 134 0.26 2.81 4.51
N CYS A 135 0.13 3.57 3.41
CA CYS A 135 -0.28 3.06 2.10
C CYS A 135 0.57 3.71 1.01
N VAL A 136 1.60 3.01 0.55
CA VAL A 136 2.62 3.56 -0.37
C VAL A 136 2.59 2.85 -1.72
N GLY A 137 2.53 3.63 -2.80
CA GLY A 137 2.56 3.09 -4.16
C GLY A 137 1.28 2.39 -4.63
N THR A 138 0.22 2.39 -3.81
CA THR A 138 -1.01 1.63 -4.06
C THR A 138 -2.10 2.46 -4.73
N PHE A 139 -2.23 3.76 -4.43
CA PHE A 139 -3.20 4.62 -5.09
C PHE A 139 -2.71 5.06 -6.46
N THR A 140 -2.80 4.14 -7.41
CA THR A 140 -2.41 4.30 -8.81
C THR A 140 -3.53 3.84 -9.74
N LEU A 141 -3.36 4.07 -11.05
CA LEU A 141 -4.40 3.75 -12.04
C LEU A 141 -4.77 2.26 -12.02
N GLY A 142 -6.07 1.98 -11.83
CA GLY A 142 -6.61 0.61 -11.84
C GLY A 142 -6.31 -0.22 -10.60
N HIS A 143 -5.85 0.42 -9.51
CA HIS A 143 -5.59 -0.23 -8.22
C HIS A 143 -6.66 0.15 -7.19
N ALA A 144 -6.24 0.43 -5.94
CA ALA A 144 -7.19 0.71 -4.87
C ALA A 144 -8.00 2.00 -5.09
N PRO A 145 -9.33 1.99 -4.85
CA PRO A 145 -10.21 3.12 -5.02
C PRO A 145 -10.17 4.09 -3.83
N ALA A 146 -10.76 5.30 -4.01
CA ALA A 146 -10.83 6.34 -2.98
C ALA A 146 -11.63 5.92 -1.73
N GLU A 147 -12.58 5.00 -1.88
CA GLU A 147 -13.38 4.40 -0.79
C GLU A 147 -12.52 3.67 0.24
N SER A 148 -11.30 3.28 -0.10
CA SER A 148 -10.34 2.71 0.84
C SER A 148 -10.08 3.63 2.04
N LEU A 149 -10.18 4.95 1.86
CA LEU A 149 -9.98 5.94 2.92
C LEU A 149 -11.04 5.84 4.03
N ASP A 150 -12.27 5.39 3.74
CA ASP A 150 -13.30 5.21 4.76
C ASP A 150 -12.90 4.12 5.76
N GLU A 151 -12.38 3.00 5.26
CA GLU A 151 -11.88 1.92 6.11
C GLU A 151 -10.61 2.34 6.87
N PHE A 152 -9.71 3.10 6.24
CA PHE A 152 -8.52 3.61 6.93
C PHE A 152 -8.90 4.49 8.13
N ILE A 153 -9.91 5.37 7.96
CA ILE A 153 -10.42 6.19 9.07
C ILE A 153 -11.06 5.31 10.14
N ARG A 154 -11.90 4.35 9.74
CA ARG A 154 -12.61 3.49 10.69
C ARG A 154 -11.65 2.69 11.59
N ILE A 155 -10.57 2.15 11.02
CA ILE A 155 -9.63 1.30 11.76
C ILE A 155 -8.51 2.08 12.45
N THR A 156 -8.36 3.38 12.18
CA THR A 156 -7.36 4.22 12.83
C THR A 156 -7.95 4.82 14.11
N LYS A 157 -7.19 4.78 15.21
CA LYS A 157 -7.57 5.39 16.49
C LYS A 157 -7.75 6.91 16.34
N PRO A 158 -8.63 7.53 17.13
CA PRO A 158 -8.70 8.98 17.22
C PRO A 158 -7.32 9.59 17.55
N GLY A 159 -6.91 10.60 16.80
CA GLY A 159 -5.56 11.18 16.90
C GLY A 159 -4.44 10.36 16.27
N GLY A 160 -4.76 9.24 15.64
CA GLY A 160 -3.81 8.47 14.82
C GLY A 160 -3.57 9.10 13.44
N TYR A 161 -2.69 8.52 12.67
CA TYR A 161 -2.26 9.08 11.38
C TYR A 161 -2.48 8.10 10.24
N ILE A 162 -2.82 8.67 9.07
CA ILE A 162 -2.92 7.94 7.79
C ILE A 162 -1.90 8.55 6.84
N PHE A 163 -0.90 7.78 6.45
CA PHE A 163 0.15 8.17 5.52
C PHE A 163 -0.08 7.45 4.19
N PHE A 164 -0.22 8.19 3.11
CA PHE A 164 -0.38 7.55 1.81
C PHE A 164 0.28 8.37 0.70
N THR A 165 0.63 7.67 -0.37
CA THR A 165 1.07 8.32 -1.61
C THR A 165 0.01 8.11 -2.68
N ILE A 166 -0.20 9.13 -3.50
CA ILE A 166 -1.16 9.08 -4.59
C ILE A 166 -0.55 9.66 -5.86
N ARG A 167 -0.82 9.02 -6.97
CA ARG A 167 -0.34 9.51 -8.26
C ARG A 167 -1.15 10.74 -8.68
N PRO A 168 -0.52 11.85 -9.12
CA PRO A 168 -1.22 13.11 -9.44
C PRO A 168 -2.46 12.92 -10.32
N GLY A 169 -2.34 12.27 -11.47
CA GLY A 169 -3.49 12.05 -12.37
C GLY A 169 -4.59 11.15 -11.80
N VAL A 170 -4.31 10.32 -10.80
CA VAL A 170 -5.30 9.52 -10.07
C VAL A 170 -6.02 10.40 -9.04
N TYR A 171 -5.30 11.27 -8.37
CA TYR A 171 -5.88 12.21 -7.41
C TYR A 171 -7.01 13.06 -8.03
N GLU A 172 -6.78 13.62 -9.23
CA GLU A 172 -7.77 14.47 -9.88
C GLU A 172 -8.92 13.70 -10.54
N ASN A 173 -8.69 12.45 -11.00
CA ASN A 173 -9.63 11.79 -11.91
C ASN A 173 -10.29 10.52 -11.36
N ALA A 174 -9.88 10.06 -10.16
CA ALA A 174 -10.41 8.81 -9.57
C ALA A 174 -11.13 9.01 -8.22
N GLY A 175 -11.71 10.21 -8.00
CA GLY A 175 -12.57 10.49 -6.84
C GLY A 175 -11.82 10.80 -5.53
N PHE A 176 -10.49 10.79 -5.52
CA PHE A 176 -9.72 11.04 -4.28
C PHE A 176 -9.83 12.48 -3.80
N LYS A 177 -9.82 13.44 -4.71
CA LYS A 177 -9.96 14.87 -4.38
C LYS A 177 -11.30 15.15 -3.71
N GLU A 178 -12.38 14.62 -4.27
CA GLU A 178 -13.73 14.75 -3.75
C GLU A 178 -13.89 14.03 -2.41
N LYS A 179 -13.32 12.82 -2.29
CA LYS A 179 -13.30 12.04 -1.05
C LYS A 179 -12.57 12.79 0.05
N GLN A 180 -11.38 13.30 -0.21
CA GLN A 180 -10.60 14.07 0.75
C GLN A 180 -11.38 15.29 1.24
N ALA A 181 -11.92 16.08 0.32
CA ALA A 181 -12.72 17.26 0.66
C ALA A 181 -13.95 16.92 1.52
N ALA A 182 -14.62 15.79 1.23
CA ALA A 182 -15.77 15.33 2.02
C ALA A 182 -15.37 14.92 3.45
N LEU A 183 -14.24 14.24 3.61
CA LEU A 183 -13.72 13.81 4.91
C LEU A 183 -13.27 15.01 5.77
N GLU A 184 -12.68 16.03 5.17
CA GLU A 184 -12.33 17.29 5.85
C GLU A 184 -13.60 18.07 6.26
N ALA A 185 -14.57 18.21 5.35
CA ALA A 185 -15.82 18.91 5.62
C ALA A 185 -16.62 18.25 6.75
N SER A 186 -16.59 16.91 6.85
CA SER A 186 -17.22 16.13 7.92
C SER A 186 -16.38 16.05 9.21
N LYS A 187 -15.17 16.65 9.22
CA LYS A 187 -14.23 16.63 10.36
C LYS A 187 -13.83 15.22 10.81
N GLN A 188 -13.79 14.28 9.88
CA GLN A 188 -13.32 12.92 10.14
C GLN A 188 -11.79 12.82 10.08
N TRP A 189 -11.15 13.71 9.36
CA TRP A 189 -9.70 13.89 9.35
C TRP A 189 -9.30 15.35 9.13
N GLU A 190 -8.02 15.63 9.33
CA GLU A 190 -7.37 16.87 8.97
C GLU A 190 -6.10 16.58 8.17
N GLN A 191 -5.93 17.26 7.04
CA GLN A 191 -4.69 17.12 6.27
C GLN A 191 -3.59 17.96 6.91
N VAL A 192 -2.48 17.32 7.28
CA VAL A 192 -1.36 17.95 8.01
C VAL A 192 -0.07 18.08 7.19
N LEU A 193 0.03 17.36 6.05
CA LEU A 193 1.20 17.39 5.15
C LEU A 193 0.77 17.04 3.72
N ILE A 194 1.44 17.63 2.72
CA ILE A 194 1.30 17.30 1.30
C ILE A 194 2.68 16.94 0.73
#